data_b7e435a8d0feeaba6fae1d0520b7283a
#
_entry.id   b7e435a8d0feeaba6fae1d0520b7283a
#
_cell.length_a   1.000
_cell.length_b   1.000
_cell.length_c   1.000
_cell.angle_alpha   90.00
_cell.angle_beta   90.00
_cell.angle_gamma   90.00
#
_symmetry.space_group_name_H-M   'P 1'
#
loop_
_entity.id
_entity.type
_entity.pdbx_description
1 polymer ?
#
loop_
_entity_poly.entity_id
_entity_poly.type
_entity_poly.pdbx_seq_one_letter_code
_entity_poly.pdbx_strand_id
1 'polypeptide(L)'
;PSRIEEMVEKAQKEVEQKIKEAGEQATFAVGVHGLHPELIKLLGRLKYRTSYGQNVLNHSVEVAHLAGLMASELGVDVVLAKRAGLLHDIGKAIDHEMEGSHVEIGMEIAKKYRESELVLNAIMAHHGDVEPKSVEAVLVAAADAVSAARPGARRETLESYLKRLTRLEEISESFEGVEKCFAVQAGREIRIMVKPDQIDDATSILLARDIAKKIEAEMEYPGQIKVCLLYTSPSP
;
A
#
# COMPACT_ATOMS: atom_id res chain seq x y z
N PRO A 1 31.56 -26.97 13.27
CA PRO A 1 30.45 -27.17 12.34
C PRO A 1 29.17 -27.59 13.06
N SER A 2 29.15 -28.66 13.85
CA SER A 2 27.95 -29.21 14.53
C SER A 2 27.19 -28.18 15.40
N ARG A 3 27.89 -27.33 16.14
CA ARG A 3 27.28 -26.32 17.00
C ARG A 3 26.56 -25.23 16.18
N ILE A 4 27.02 -24.94 14.97
CA ILE A 4 26.35 -23.98 14.06
C ILE A 4 25.06 -24.61 13.54
N GLU A 5 25.10 -25.87 13.14
CA GLU A 5 23.93 -26.61 12.65
C GLU A 5 22.83 -26.69 13.72
N GLU A 6 23.22 -27.07 14.98
CA GLU A 6 22.29 -27.07 16.12
C GLU A 6 21.65 -25.67 16.37
N MET A 7 22.45 -24.62 16.28
CA MET A 7 21.93 -23.24 16.46
C MET A 7 20.97 -22.86 15.34
N VAL A 8 21.26 -23.23 14.09
CA VAL A 8 20.38 -22.98 12.94
C VAL A 8 19.05 -23.72 13.09
N GLU A 9 19.09 -25.00 13.43
CA GLU A 9 17.87 -25.79 13.67
C GLU A 9 17.02 -25.20 14.82
N LYS A 10 17.66 -24.78 15.91
CA LYS A 10 16.96 -24.14 17.02
C LYS A 10 16.32 -22.84 16.59
N ALA A 11 17.04 -21.98 15.86
CA ALA A 11 16.51 -20.72 15.34
C ALA A 11 15.34 -20.93 14.38
N GLN A 12 15.42 -21.93 13.50
CA GLN A 12 14.32 -22.29 12.59
C GLN A 12 13.06 -22.69 13.37
N LYS A 13 13.20 -23.55 14.37
CA LYS A 13 12.06 -23.97 15.22
C LYS A 13 11.44 -22.79 15.97
N GLU A 14 12.26 -21.89 16.50
CA GLU A 14 11.78 -20.68 17.18
C GLU A 14 11.02 -19.73 16.21
N VAL A 15 11.52 -19.56 14.98
CA VAL A 15 10.84 -18.74 13.95
C VAL A 15 9.54 -19.38 13.51
N GLU A 16 9.51 -20.70 13.27
CA GLU A 16 8.29 -21.42 12.91
C GLU A 16 7.21 -21.32 14.00
N GLN A 17 7.62 -21.42 15.26
CA GLN A 17 6.70 -21.24 16.38
C GLN A 17 6.12 -19.82 16.41
N LYS A 18 6.95 -18.79 16.24
CA LYS A 18 6.52 -17.38 16.17
C LYS A 18 5.59 -17.10 14.98
N ILE A 19 5.84 -17.74 13.83
CA ILE A 19 4.96 -17.68 12.66
C ILE A 19 3.58 -18.23 13.01
N LYS A 20 3.54 -19.43 13.59
CA LYS A 20 2.28 -20.07 13.99
C LYS A 20 1.50 -19.21 14.98
N GLU A 21 2.15 -18.75 16.03
CA GLU A 21 1.55 -17.88 17.05
C GLU A 21 1.01 -16.57 16.45
N ALA A 22 1.74 -15.95 15.52
CA ALA A 22 1.30 -14.72 14.85
C ALA A 22 0.04 -14.94 14.00
N GLY A 23 -0.04 -16.05 13.27
CA GLY A 23 -1.22 -16.42 12.49
C GLY A 23 -2.43 -16.71 13.38
N GLU A 24 -2.25 -17.47 14.47
CA GLU A 24 -3.30 -17.75 15.45
C GLU A 24 -3.81 -16.48 16.14
N GLN A 25 -2.91 -15.57 16.52
CA GLN A 25 -3.27 -14.28 17.10
C GLN A 25 -4.07 -13.41 16.12
N ALA A 26 -3.68 -13.36 14.85
CA ALA A 26 -4.39 -12.59 13.82
C ALA A 26 -5.82 -13.12 13.61
N THR A 27 -6.00 -14.45 13.48
CA THR A 27 -7.33 -15.06 13.33
C THR A 27 -8.21 -14.81 14.56
N PHE A 28 -7.65 -14.91 15.75
CA PHE A 28 -8.34 -14.64 17.00
C PHE A 28 -8.75 -13.17 17.13
N ALA A 29 -7.85 -12.23 16.83
CA ALA A 29 -8.10 -10.79 16.92
C ALA A 29 -9.27 -10.35 16.02
N VAL A 30 -9.39 -10.94 14.83
CA VAL A 30 -10.46 -10.64 13.88
C VAL A 30 -11.75 -11.42 14.17
N GLY A 31 -11.65 -12.54 14.91
CA GLY A 31 -12.74 -13.47 15.15
C GLY A 31 -13.07 -14.35 13.94
N VAL A 32 -12.07 -14.67 13.12
CA VAL A 32 -12.20 -15.61 11.99
C VAL A 32 -11.80 -16.99 12.46
N HIS A 33 -12.75 -17.94 12.35
CA HIS A 33 -12.56 -19.32 12.81
C HIS A 33 -12.58 -20.31 11.66
N GLY A 34 -12.03 -21.53 11.90
CA GLY A 34 -12.09 -22.63 10.95
C GLY A 34 -11.22 -22.43 9.69
N LEU A 35 -10.18 -21.62 9.76
CA LEU A 35 -9.15 -21.59 8.72
C LEU A 35 -8.29 -22.85 8.77
N HIS A 36 -7.88 -23.33 7.60
CA HIS A 36 -6.95 -24.44 7.52
C HIS A 36 -5.60 -24.08 8.20
N PRO A 37 -4.96 -25.00 8.95
CA PRO A 37 -3.70 -24.72 9.66
C PRO A 37 -2.59 -24.12 8.78
N GLU A 38 -2.50 -24.54 7.52
CA GLU A 38 -1.54 -24.00 6.57
C GLU A 38 -1.85 -22.54 6.19
N LEU A 39 -3.13 -22.14 6.08
CA LEU A 39 -3.49 -20.73 5.88
C LEU A 39 -3.12 -19.89 7.09
N ILE A 40 -3.30 -20.41 8.30
CA ILE A 40 -2.88 -19.74 9.54
C ILE A 40 -1.34 -19.56 9.56
N LYS A 41 -0.60 -20.59 9.14
CA LYS A 41 0.87 -20.52 9.02
C LYS A 41 1.29 -19.46 7.98
N LEU A 42 0.64 -19.43 6.82
CA LEU A 42 0.92 -18.42 5.77
C LEU A 42 0.57 -17.00 6.24
N LEU A 43 -0.55 -16.81 6.93
CA LEU A 43 -0.86 -15.54 7.59
C LEU A 43 0.25 -15.12 8.55
N GLY A 44 0.74 -16.03 9.37
CA GLY A 44 1.85 -15.76 10.28
C GLY A 44 3.14 -15.34 9.58
N ARG A 45 3.43 -15.89 8.40
CA ARG A 45 4.59 -15.47 7.57
C ARG A 45 4.50 -14.01 7.15
N LEU A 46 3.29 -13.45 6.96
CA LEU A 46 3.08 -12.05 6.62
C LEU A 46 3.58 -11.09 7.70
N LYS A 47 3.80 -11.54 8.94
CA LYS A 47 4.46 -10.75 10.00
C LYS A 47 5.84 -10.26 9.59
N TYR A 48 6.54 -11.04 8.79
CA TYR A 48 7.90 -10.75 8.32
C TYR A 48 7.93 -10.15 6.92
N ARG A 49 6.75 -9.83 6.37
CA ARG A 49 6.60 -9.22 5.05
C ARG A 49 6.19 -7.76 5.18
N THR A 50 6.88 -6.89 4.44
CA THR A 50 6.56 -5.47 4.34
C THR A 50 6.26 -5.14 2.88
N SER A 51 5.17 -4.43 2.63
CA SER A 51 4.78 -3.93 1.32
C SER A 51 4.53 -2.43 1.43
N TYR A 52 5.22 -1.63 0.60
CA TYR A 52 5.17 -0.17 0.65
C TYR A 52 5.37 0.43 2.07
N GLY A 53 6.22 -0.19 2.87
CA GLY A 53 6.52 0.23 4.25
C GLY A 53 5.48 -0.15 5.30
N GLN A 54 4.39 -0.82 4.92
CA GLN A 54 3.37 -1.34 5.81
C GLN A 54 3.59 -2.84 6.05
N ASN A 55 3.49 -3.27 7.32
CA ASN A 55 3.54 -4.70 7.65
C ASN A 55 2.27 -5.39 7.13
N VAL A 56 2.44 -6.44 6.31
CA VAL A 56 1.33 -7.06 5.59
C VAL A 56 0.35 -7.78 6.52
N LEU A 57 0.81 -8.42 7.61
CA LEU A 57 -0.10 -9.06 8.57
C LEU A 57 -1.00 -8.04 9.27
N ASN A 58 -0.39 -6.95 9.77
CA ASN A 58 -1.15 -5.89 10.43
C ASN A 58 -2.16 -5.23 9.47
N HIS A 59 -1.75 -5.02 8.22
CA HIS A 59 -2.64 -4.55 7.16
C HIS A 59 -3.82 -5.49 6.91
N SER A 60 -3.57 -6.80 6.77
CA SER A 60 -4.63 -7.80 6.58
C SER A 60 -5.63 -7.83 7.75
N VAL A 61 -5.14 -7.71 8.98
CA VAL A 61 -6.00 -7.60 10.18
C VAL A 61 -6.83 -6.31 10.14
N GLU A 62 -6.24 -5.19 9.78
CA GLU A 62 -6.93 -3.90 9.66
C GLU A 62 -8.01 -3.94 8.56
N VAL A 63 -7.69 -4.47 7.37
CA VAL A 63 -8.64 -4.65 6.26
C VAL A 63 -9.82 -5.53 6.69
N ALA A 64 -9.55 -6.62 7.40
CA ALA A 64 -10.61 -7.49 7.90
C ALA A 64 -11.55 -6.79 8.89
N HIS A 65 -11.01 -5.97 9.80
CA HIS A 65 -11.82 -5.17 10.72
C HIS A 65 -12.65 -4.13 9.97
N LEU A 66 -12.06 -3.37 9.05
CA LEU A 66 -12.75 -2.35 8.26
C LEU A 66 -13.85 -2.96 7.39
N ALA A 67 -13.55 -4.04 6.67
CA ALA A 67 -14.54 -4.75 5.85
C ALA A 67 -15.69 -5.28 6.71
N GLY A 68 -15.38 -5.84 7.88
CA GLY A 68 -16.39 -6.32 8.82
C GLY A 68 -17.28 -5.21 9.40
N LEU A 69 -16.73 -4.04 9.70
CA LEU A 69 -17.50 -2.86 10.13
C LEU A 69 -18.45 -2.40 9.02
N MET A 70 -17.93 -2.21 7.81
CA MET A 70 -18.74 -1.81 6.66
C MET A 70 -19.84 -2.83 6.34
N ALA A 71 -19.54 -4.13 6.43
CA ALA A 71 -20.51 -5.20 6.24
C ALA A 71 -21.64 -5.15 7.29
N SER A 72 -21.28 -4.87 8.55
CA SER A 72 -22.26 -4.70 9.62
C SER A 72 -23.21 -3.53 9.39
N GLU A 73 -22.68 -2.39 8.94
CA GLU A 73 -23.47 -1.19 8.64
C GLU A 73 -24.43 -1.41 7.45
N LEU A 74 -24.00 -2.19 6.46
CA LEU A 74 -24.79 -2.50 5.28
C LEU A 74 -25.72 -3.70 5.46
N GLY A 75 -25.62 -4.43 6.59
CA GLY A 75 -26.44 -5.62 6.86
C GLY A 75 -26.11 -6.82 5.99
N VAL A 76 -24.86 -6.94 5.50
CA VAL A 76 -24.35 -8.08 4.73
C VAL A 76 -23.49 -9.02 5.58
N ASP A 77 -22.94 -10.10 5.01
CA ASP A 77 -22.22 -11.11 5.79
C ASP A 77 -20.88 -10.61 6.36
N VAL A 78 -20.91 -10.27 7.65
CA VAL A 78 -19.75 -9.80 8.41
C VAL A 78 -18.66 -10.85 8.50
N VAL A 79 -19.03 -12.13 8.64
CA VAL A 79 -18.06 -13.23 8.80
C VAL A 79 -17.31 -13.44 7.49
N LEU A 80 -18.03 -13.44 6.37
CA LEU A 80 -17.45 -13.52 5.04
C LEU A 80 -16.53 -12.33 4.75
N ALA A 81 -16.99 -11.10 5.02
CA ALA A 81 -16.20 -9.88 4.80
C ALA A 81 -14.88 -9.89 5.59
N LYS A 82 -14.93 -10.26 6.87
CA LYS A 82 -13.74 -10.39 7.71
C LYS A 82 -12.78 -11.48 7.21
N ARG A 83 -13.32 -12.64 6.84
CA ARG A 83 -12.53 -13.75 6.32
C ARG A 83 -11.84 -13.39 5.02
N ALA A 84 -12.56 -12.82 4.08
CA ALA A 84 -12.02 -12.37 2.80
C ALA A 84 -10.98 -11.26 2.98
N GLY A 85 -11.26 -10.28 3.84
CA GLY A 85 -10.32 -9.21 4.16
C GLY A 85 -9.04 -9.72 4.83
N LEU A 86 -9.12 -10.72 5.71
CA LEU A 86 -7.93 -11.32 6.33
C LEU A 86 -7.06 -12.07 5.32
N LEU A 87 -7.66 -12.66 4.28
CA LEU A 87 -6.98 -13.50 3.31
C LEU A 87 -6.64 -12.80 2.00
N HIS A 88 -7.08 -11.54 1.77
CA HIS A 88 -6.94 -10.88 0.47
C HIS A 88 -5.49 -10.85 -0.04
N ASP A 89 -4.54 -10.66 0.85
CA ASP A 89 -3.11 -10.54 0.57
C ASP A 89 -2.29 -11.80 0.91
N ILE A 90 -2.93 -12.96 1.12
CA ILE A 90 -2.26 -14.19 1.57
C ILE A 90 -1.14 -14.65 0.63
N GLY A 91 -1.25 -14.35 -0.66
CA GLY A 91 -0.22 -14.69 -1.66
C GLY A 91 1.12 -14.01 -1.41
N LYS A 92 1.13 -12.84 -0.75
CA LYS A 92 2.36 -12.14 -0.38
C LYS A 92 3.25 -12.93 0.62
N ALA A 93 2.73 -14.00 1.23
CA ALA A 93 3.51 -14.88 2.08
C ALA A 93 4.57 -15.67 1.32
N ILE A 94 4.39 -15.91 0.02
CA ILE A 94 5.26 -16.75 -0.82
C ILE A 94 5.44 -16.21 -2.27
N ASP A 95 5.02 -14.97 -2.58
CA ASP A 95 5.14 -14.38 -3.91
C ASP A 95 6.58 -14.30 -4.44
N HIS A 96 7.57 -14.25 -3.55
CA HIS A 96 8.99 -14.28 -3.90
C HIS A 96 9.55 -15.70 -4.15
N GLU A 97 8.78 -16.74 -3.81
CA GLU A 97 9.14 -18.15 -4.01
C GLU A 97 8.45 -18.74 -5.25
N MET A 98 7.45 -18.02 -5.84
CA MET A 98 6.61 -18.48 -6.95
C MET A 98 6.49 -17.42 -8.03
N GLU A 99 6.36 -17.87 -9.28
CA GLU A 99 6.03 -17.00 -10.40
C GLU A 99 4.53 -16.66 -10.39
N GLY A 100 4.19 -15.41 -10.67
CA GLY A 100 2.81 -14.91 -10.72
C GLY A 100 2.55 -13.73 -9.80
N SER A 101 1.39 -13.13 -9.93
CA SER A 101 0.94 -12.07 -9.05
C SER A 101 0.54 -12.63 -7.68
N HIS A 102 0.70 -11.84 -6.60
CA HIS A 102 0.25 -12.26 -5.26
C HIS A 102 -1.26 -12.58 -5.22
N VAL A 103 -2.04 -11.99 -6.13
CA VAL A 103 -3.49 -12.23 -6.28
C VAL A 103 -3.74 -13.64 -6.80
N GLU A 104 -3.08 -14.05 -7.88
CA GLU A 104 -3.18 -15.39 -8.46
C GLU A 104 -2.69 -16.46 -7.50
N ILE A 105 -1.50 -16.25 -6.92
CA ILE A 105 -0.92 -17.14 -5.91
C ILE A 105 -1.86 -17.27 -4.71
N GLY A 106 -2.40 -16.16 -4.22
CA GLY A 106 -3.33 -16.13 -3.09
C GLY A 106 -4.62 -16.91 -3.38
N MET A 107 -5.18 -16.75 -4.57
CA MET A 107 -6.36 -17.49 -5.01
C MET A 107 -6.08 -18.99 -5.08
N GLU A 108 -4.97 -19.42 -5.68
CA GLU A 108 -4.60 -20.84 -5.77
C GLU A 108 -4.41 -21.48 -4.39
N ILE A 109 -3.73 -20.78 -3.47
CA ILE A 109 -3.57 -21.21 -2.09
C ILE A 109 -4.92 -21.35 -1.39
N ALA A 110 -5.75 -20.33 -1.44
CA ALA A 110 -7.05 -20.34 -0.80
C ALA A 110 -7.97 -21.46 -1.37
N LYS A 111 -7.93 -21.67 -2.68
CA LYS A 111 -8.63 -22.77 -3.36
C LYS A 111 -8.13 -24.16 -2.92
N LYS A 112 -6.80 -24.33 -2.82
CA LYS A 112 -6.17 -25.57 -2.35
C LYS A 112 -6.66 -25.96 -0.95
N TYR A 113 -6.88 -24.96 -0.09
CA TYR A 113 -7.34 -25.18 1.29
C TYR A 113 -8.85 -24.98 1.45
N ARG A 114 -9.61 -25.06 0.35
CA ARG A 114 -11.07 -25.14 0.29
C ARG A 114 -11.80 -23.93 0.85
N GLU A 115 -11.25 -22.73 0.62
CA GLU A 115 -12.00 -21.51 0.85
C GLU A 115 -13.18 -21.38 -0.13
N SER A 116 -14.22 -20.63 0.27
CA SER A 116 -15.43 -20.47 -0.54
C SER A 116 -15.14 -19.65 -1.80
N GLU A 117 -15.94 -19.89 -2.87
CA GLU A 117 -15.84 -19.13 -4.13
C GLU A 117 -15.96 -17.62 -3.94
N LEU A 118 -16.72 -17.15 -2.93
CA LEU A 118 -16.83 -15.74 -2.62
C LEU A 118 -15.53 -15.18 -2.02
N VAL A 119 -14.82 -15.94 -1.17
CA VAL A 119 -13.50 -15.57 -0.67
C VAL A 119 -12.49 -15.56 -1.80
N LEU A 120 -12.50 -16.56 -2.68
CA LEU A 120 -11.61 -16.62 -3.85
C LEU A 120 -11.82 -15.42 -4.77
N ASN A 121 -13.09 -15.07 -5.04
CA ASN A 121 -13.40 -13.89 -5.84
C ASN A 121 -12.94 -12.59 -5.16
N ALA A 122 -13.12 -12.44 -3.84
CA ALA A 122 -12.66 -11.25 -3.14
C ALA A 122 -11.11 -11.11 -3.22
N ILE A 123 -10.37 -12.22 -3.11
CA ILE A 123 -8.92 -12.23 -3.31
C ILE A 123 -8.57 -11.77 -4.73
N MET A 124 -9.28 -12.26 -5.76
CA MET A 124 -9.02 -11.92 -7.16
C MET A 124 -9.44 -10.49 -7.51
N ALA A 125 -10.49 -9.96 -6.88
CA ALA A 125 -11.13 -8.71 -7.29
C ALA A 125 -10.61 -7.46 -6.56
N HIS A 126 -9.81 -7.59 -5.49
CA HIS A 126 -9.49 -6.44 -4.63
C HIS A 126 -8.64 -5.35 -5.32
N HIS A 127 -7.94 -5.67 -6.40
CA HIS A 127 -7.22 -4.68 -7.24
C HIS A 127 -8.00 -4.27 -8.50
N GLY A 128 -9.20 -4.81 -8.73
CA GLY A 128 -10.04 -4.44 -9.86
C GLY A 128 -9.77 -5.19 -11.16
N ASP A 129 -8.85 -6.16 -11.17
CA ASP A 129 -8.55 -6.97 -12.36
C ASP A 129 -9.66 -7.96 -12.70
N VAL A 130 -10.51 -8.31 -11.72
CA VAL A 130 -11.65 -9.22 -11.86
C VAL A 130 -12.88 -8.57 -11.25
N GLU A 131 -14.04 -8.79 -11.86
CA GLU A 131 -15.31 -8.25 -11.36
C GLU A 131 -15.70 -8.87 -10.00
N PRO A 132 -16.03 -8.05 -8.98
CA PRO A 132 -16.49 -8.54 -7.69
C PRO A 132 -17.88 -9.19 -7.83
N LYS A 133 -18.03 -10.40 -7.28
CA LYS A 133 -19.29 -11.18 -7.35
C LYS A 133 -20.16 -11.05 -6.10
N SER A 134 -19.71 -10.29 -5.10
CA SER A 134 -20.46 -10.05 -3.87
C SER A 134 -20.19 -8.65 -3.33
N VAL A 135 -21.07 -8.15 -2.48
CA VAL A 135 -20.87 -6.87 -1.78
C VAL A 135 -19.65 -6.94 -0.90
N GLU A 136 -19.41 -8.05 -0.24
CA GLU A 136 -18.24 -8.25 0.63
C GLU A 136 -16.92 -8.12 -0.15
N ALA A 137 -16.86 -8.59 -1.40
CA ALA A 137 -15.67 -8.42 -2.25
C ALA A 137 -15.39 -6.93 -2.55
N VAL A 138 -16.45 -6.14 -2.80
CA VAL A 138 -16.33 -4.68 -2.96
C VAL A 138 -15.86 -4.02 -1.66
N LEU A 139 -16.40 -4.46 -0.51
CA LEU A 139 -16.02 -3.94 0.79
C LEU A 139 -14.55 -4.26 1.14
N VAL A 140 -14.04 -5.42 0.74
CA VAL A 140 -12.62 -5.76 0.91
C VAL A 140 -11.72 -4.82 0.11
N ALA A 141 -12.04 -4.56 -1.16
CA ALA A 141 -11.30 -3.60 -1.99
C ALA A 141 -11.33 -2.18 -1.40
N ALA A 142 -12.49 -1.73 -0.91
CA ALA A 142 -12.62 -0.44 -0.25
C ALA A 142 -11.82 -0.37 1.07
N ALA A 143 -11.87 -1.43 1.87
CA ALA A 143 -11.11 -1.53 3.12
C ALA A 143 -9.60 -1.53 2.90
N ASP A 144 -9.12 -2.24 1.87
CA ASP A 144 -7.71 -2.21 1.45
C ASP A 144 -7.27 -0.79 1.10
N ALA A 145 -8.02 -0.11 0.24
CA ALA A 145 -7.74 1.28 -0.15
C ALA A 145 -7.70 2.22 1.05
N VAL A 146 -8.66 2.12 1.98
CA VAL A 146 -8.71 2.94 3.21
C VAL A 146 -7.52 2.66 4.11
N SER A 147 -7.19 1.38 4.36
CA SER A 147 -6.04 0.98 5.18
C SER A 147 -4.72 1.48 4.58
N ALA A 148 -4.58 1.41 3.26
CA ALA A 148 -3.38 1.88 2.55
C ALA A 148 -3.24 3.41 2.55
N ALA A 149 -4.36 4.15 2.49
CA ALA A 149 -4.38 5.61 2.37
C ALA A 149 -4.30 6.35 3.72
N ARG A 150 -4.54 5.68 4.85
CA ARG A 150 -4.53 6.36 6.15
C ARG A 150 -3.16 6.96 6.48
N PRO A 151 -3.11 8.15 7.13
CA PRO A 151 -1.85 8.78 7.48
C PRO A 151 -0.92 7.87 8.29
N GLY A 152 0.33 7.70 7.83
CA GLY A 152 1.36 6.90 8.51
C GLY A 152 1.26 5.38 8.30
N ALA A 153 0.30 4.88 7.52
CA ALA A 153 0.19 3.46 7.19
C ALA A 153 1.36 2.97 6.35
N ARG A 154 1.64 3.67 5.28
CA ARG A 154 2.77 3.42 4.40
C ARG A 154 3.93 4.31 4.79
N ARG A 155 5.01 3.72 5.30
CA ARG A 155 6.28 4.42 5.50
C ARG A 155 7.02 4.39 4.19
N GLU A 156 7.15 5.56 3.58
CA GLU A 156 8.00 5.74 2.41
C GLU A 156 9.44 5.42 2.78
N THR A 157 10.14 4.63 1.97
CA THR A 157 11.57 4.40 2.14
C THR A 157 12.33 5.69 1.81
N LEU A 158 13.52 5.89 2.40
CA LEU A 158 14.35 7.06 2.09
C LEU A 158 14.62 7.16 0.59
N GLU A 159 14.81 6.04 -0.08
CA GLU A 159 15.06 5.99 -1.52
C GLU A 159 13.84 6.43 -2.35
N SER A 160 12.64 5.92 -2.05
CA SER A 160 11.40 6.33 -2.72
C SER A 160 11.05 7.78 -2.41
N TYR A 161 11.31 8.24 -1.19
CA TYR A 161 11.20 9.63 -0.81
C TYR A 161 12.11 10.54 -1.66
N LEU A 162 13.38 10.20 -1.77
CA LEU A 162 14.33 10.95 -2.59
C LEU A 162 13.95 10.95 -4.07
N LYS A 163 13.59 9.78 -4.63
CA LYS A 163 13.11 9.67 -6.02
C LYS A 163 11.89 10.57 -6.28
N ARG A 164 10.95 10.62 -5.33
CA ARG A 164 9.77 11.48 -5.45
C ARG A 164 10.13 12.96 -5.44
N LEU A 165 11.04 13.40 -4.54
CA LEU A 165 11.51 14.79 -4.50
C LEU A 165 12.20 15.16 -5.81
N THR A 166 13.15 14.33 -6.27
CA THR A 166 13.87 14.55 -7.54
C THR A 166 12.88 14.63 -8.71
N ARG A 167 11.87 13.74 -8.75
CA ARG A 167 10.88 13.77 -9.84
C ARG A 167 10.03 15.03 -9.83
N LEU A 168 9.63 15.53 -8.66
CA LEU A 168 8.92 16.81 -8.53
C LEU A 168 9.76 17.97 -9.07
N GLU A 169 11.05 17.99 -8.75
CA GLU A 169 12.00 19.00 -9.22
C GLU A 169 12.19 18.90 -10.74
N GLU A 170 12.44 17.71 -11.28
CA GLU A 170 12.57 17.47 -12.74
C GLU A 170 11.34 17.93 -13.53
N ILE A 171 10.11 17.58 -13.06
CA ILE A 171 8.88 18.01 -13.73
C ILE A 171 8.80 19.53 -13.76
N SER A 172 9.10 20.20 -12.65
CA SER A 172 8.98 21.65 -12.55
C SER A 172 10.06 22.37 -13.34
N GLU A 173 11.30 21.86 -13.37
CA GLU A 173 12.40 22.41 -14.16
C GLU A 173 12.23 22.22 -15.67
N SER A 174 11.35 21.30 -16.10
CA SER A 174 11.06 21.10 -17.52
C SER A 174 10.30 22.24 -18.19
N PHE A 175 9.79 23.20 -17.42
CA PHE A 175 9.03 24.33 -17.96
C PHE A 175 9.93 25.53 -18.28
N GLU A 176 9.67 26.17 -19.42
CA GLU A 176 10.37 27.36 -19.82
C GLU A 176 10.10 28.53 -18.85
N GLY A 177 11.12 29.31 -18.53
CA GLY A 177 11.02 30.40 -17.56
C GLY A 177 11.28 30.01 -16.12
N VAL A 178 11.39 28.70 -15.81
CA VAL A 178 11.84 28.22 -14.50
C VAL A 178 13.38 28.31 -14.42
N GLU A 179 13.87 28.93 -13.36
CA GLU A 179 15.31 29.05 -13.09
C GLU A 179 15.80 27.90 -12.20
N LYS A 180 15.09 27.65 -11.10
CA LYS A 180 15.37 26.58 -10.13
C LYS A 180 14.10 26.19 -9.41
N CYS A 181 14.06 24.99 -8.87
CA CYS A 181 12.99 24.60 -7.97
C CYS A 181 13.51 23.79 -6.79
N PHE A 182 12.74 23.75 -5.71
CA PHE A 182 13.07 23.04 -4.48
C PHE A 182 11.82 22.42 -3.91
N ALA A 183 11.83 21.09 -3.74
CA ALA A 183 10.82 20.38 -3.00
C ALA A 183 11.11 20.55 -1.49
N VAL A 184 10.17 21.16 -0.77
CA VAL A 184 10.27 21.44 0.67
C VAL A 184 9.11 20.80 1.44
N GLN A 185 9.14 20.85 2.77
CA GLN A 185 8.12 20.25 3.64
C GLN A 185 7.84 18.78 3.32
N ALA A 186 8.90 17.99 3.16
CA ALA A 186 8.83 16.58 2.79
C ALA A 186 8.09 16.35 1.44
N GLY A 187 8.24 17.26 0.48
CA GLY A 187 7.60 17.20 -0.83
C GLY A 187 6.14 17.63 -0.87
N ARG A 188 5.62 18.24 0.21
CA ARG A 188 4.26 18.80 0.25
C ARG A 188 4.16 20.22 -0.32
N GLU A 189 5.29 20.86 -0.56
CA GLU A 189 5.37 22.15 -1.20
C GLU A 189 6.54 22.14 -2.19
N ILE A 190 6.32 22.65 -3.39
CA ILE A 190 7.39 22.92 -4.34
C ILE A 190 7.52 24.42 -4.55
N ARG A 191 8.73 24.95 -4.33
CA ARG A 191 9.09 26.34 -4.54
C ARG A 191 9.82 26.47 -5.85
N ILE A 192 9.27 27.25 -6.76
CA ILE A 192 9.73 27.40 -8.13
C ILE A 192 10.19 28.85 -8.31
N MET A 193 11.47 29.03 -8.53
CA MET A 193 12.05 30.33 -8.84
C MET A 193 11.91 30.56 -10.33
N VAL A 194 11.24 31.65 -10.73
CA VAL A 194 11.04 32.01 -12.13
C VAL A 194 11.89 33.24 -12.49
N LYS A 195 12.25 33.33 -13.77
CA LYS A 195 12.98 34.46 -14.33
C LYS A 195 12.05 35.64 -14.51
N PRO A 196 12.24 36.78 -13.85
CA PRO A 196 11.32 37.91 -13.89
C PRO A 196 11.20 38.57 -15.27
N ASP A 197 12.21 38.43 -16.11
CA ASP A 197 12.27 38.94 -17.48
C ASP A 197 11.47 38.08 -18.47
N GLN A 198 11.10 36.86 -18.12
CA GLN A 198 10.38 35.91 -18.98
C GLN A 198 8.96 35.62 -18.51
N ILE A 199 8.70 35.74 -17.22
CA ILE A 199 7.42 35.35 -16.58
C ILE A 199 6.83 36.58 -15.88
N ASP A 200 5.71 37.08 -16.39
CA ASP A 200 4.90 38.09 -15.71
C ASP A 200 3.81 37.47 -14.81
N ASP A 201 3.06 38.30 -14.09
CA ASP A 201 2.03 37.85 -13.14
C ASP A 201 0.95 36.98 -13.79
N ALA A 202 0.52 37.33 -15.01
CA ALA A 202 -0.51 36.58 -15.72
C ALA A 202 0.00 35.22 -16.18
N THR A 203 1.22 35.18 -16.71
CA THR A 203 1.89 33.95 -17.14
C THR A 203 2.24 33.06 -15.95
N SER A 204 2.57 33.63 -14.78
CA SER A 204 2.87 32.86 -13.57
C SER A 204 1.70 32.01 -13.09
N ILE A 205 0.46 32.54 -13.18
CA ILE A 205 -0.75 31.79 -12.81
C ILE A 205 -0.96 30.59 -13.74
N LEU A 206 -0.75 30.77 -15.03
CA LEU A 206 -0.86 29.71 -16.04
C LEU A 206 0.23 28.65 -15.83
N LEU A 207 1.47 29.08 -15.62
CA LEU A 207 2.60 28.21 -15.35
C LEU A 207 2.38 27.36 -14.11
N ALA A 208 1.91 27.94 -13.00
CA ALA A 208 1.59 27.19 -11.78
C ALA A 208 0.53 26.11 -12.03
N ARG A 209 -0.50 26.44 -12.80
CA ARG A 209 -1.57 25.52 -13.18
C ARG A 209 -1.06 24.37 -14.07
N ASP A 210 -0.21 24.67 -15.03
CA ASP A 210 0.31 23.67 -15.96
C ASP A 210 1.32 22.73 -15.27
N ILE A 211 2.13 23.26 -14.37
CA ILE A 211 2.99 22.44 -13.51
C ILE A 211 2.15 21.52 -12.63
N ALA A 212 1.12 22.05 -11.96
CA ALA A 212 0.23 21.24 -11.12
C ALA A 212 -0.42 20.10 -11.91
N LYS A 213 -0.96 20.38 -13.10
CA LYS A 213 -1.54 19.37 -13.99
C LYS A 213 -0.53 18.30 -14.42
N LYS A 214 0.71 18.69 -14.72
CA LYS A 214 1.74 17.75 -15.13
C LYS A 214 2.15 16.86 -13.96
N ILE A 215 2.26 17.42 -12.76
CA ILE A 215 2.52 16.63 -11.53
C ILE A 215 1.39 15.62 -11.30
N GLU A 216 0.12 16.04 -11.40
CA GLU A 216 -1.05 15.15 -11.24
C GLU A 216 -1.10 14.03 -12.30
N ALA A 217 -0.65 14.30 -13.52
CA ALA A 217 -0.64 13.33 -14.61
C ALA A 217 0.52 12.32 -14.54
N GLU A 218 1.68 12.73 -14.01
CA GLU A 218 2.92 11.94 -14.05
C GLU A 218 3.31 11.32 -12.70
N MET A 219 2.64 11.70 -11.61
CA MET A 219 3.01 11.23 -10.27
C MET A 219 1.81 10.75 -9.47
N GLU A 220 1.91 9.56 -8.89
CA GLU A 220 1.04 9.15 -7.80
C GLU A 220 1.48 9.80 -6.49
N TYR A 221 0.56 10.49 -5.82
CA TYR A 221 0.90 11.35 -4.71
C TYR A 221 -0.09 11.22 -3.54
N PRO A 222 0.38 10.91 -2.33
CA PRO A 222 -0.51 10.80 -1.17
C PRO A 222 -0.82 12.18 -0.57
N GLY A 223 -1.81 12.89 -1.08
CA GLY A 223 -2.27 14.15 -0.51
C GLY A 223 -2.25 15.33 -1.48
N GLN A 224 -2.07 16.54 -0.97
CA GLN A 224 -2.01 17.78 -1.75
C GLN A 224 -0.58 18.32 -1.81
N ILE A 225 -0.15 18.78 -2.98
CA ILE A 225 1.10 19.53 -3.18
C ILE A 225 0.79 20.99 -3.39
N LYS A 226 1.44 21.85 -2.63
CA LYS A 226 1.37 23.30 -2.83
C LYS A 226 2.44 23.70 -3.84
N VAL A 227 2.03 24.29 -4.97
CA VAL A 227 2.91 24.86 -5.99
C VAL A 227 3.07 26.35 -5.70
N CYS A 228 4.30 26.79 -5.38
CA CYS A 228 4.64 28.17 -5.08
C CYS A 228 5.61 28.72 -6.14
N LEU A 229 5.22 29.74 -6.88
CA LEU A 229 6.13 30.49 -7.73
C LEU A 229 6.71 31.68 -6.95
N LEU A 230 8.01 31.88 -7.09
CA LEU A 230 8.76 32.94 -6.43
C LEU A 230 9.55 33.72 -7.48
N TYR A 231 9.43 35.05 -7.43
CA TYR A 231 10.29 35.93 -8.22
C TYR A 231 11.60 36.17 -7.46
N THR A 232 12.72 36.03 -8.14
CA THR A 232 13.99 36.51 -7.64
C THR A 232 14.12 37.96 -8.09
N SER A 233 13.86 38.89 -7.18
CA SER A 233 14.24 40.27 -7.39
C SER A 233 15.73 40.41 -7.09
N PRO A 234 16.57 41.00 -7.97
CA PRO A 234 17.90 41.40 -7.58
C PRO A 234 17.77 42.40 -6.44
N SER A 235 18.48 42.09 -5.32
CA SER A 235 18.58 43.03 -4.20
C SER A 235 19.18 44.36 -4.68
N PRO A 236 18.61 45.51 -4.30
CA PRO A 236 19.14 46.80 -4.68
C PRO A 236 20.56 47.03 -4.17
#